data_8ab7c5b9c3c4614ee7c8ea31e2f82c2e
#
_entry.id   8ab7c5b9c3c4614ee7c8ea31e2f82c2e
#
_cell.length_a   1.000
_cell.length_b   1.000
_cell.length_c   1.000
_cell.angle_alpha   90.00
_cell.angle_beta   90.00
_cell.angle_gamma   90.00
#
_symmetry.space_group_name_H-M   'P 1'
#
loop_
_entity.id
_entity.type
_entity.pdbx_description
1 polymer ?
#
loop_
_entity_poly.entity_id
_entity_poly.type
_entity_poly.pdbx_seq_one_letter_code
_entity_poly.pdbx_strand_id
1 'polypeptide(L)'
;DMKKIKRFALLLIMASLAVNVQAQLEQAVKKIFAGDTVATHPVSLHRDSDSARVANLQKSLEEARLNEANMRMEMEQMRLQMLSADSVKFSQQRQRIDSLRQFTKGIPVVAEGDTLFYLFTKRGGYTPQQRAQMTGAAIEEIGKRFNLRPDSVSIDHSDIVSDLMYGNKVLLSLTDQDALWEGVSRDSLAKERQQN
;
A
#
# COMPACT_ATOMS: atom_id res chain seq x y z
N ASP A 1 11.24 -16.47 -13.06
CA ASP A 1 11.12 -15.34 -14.01
C ASP A 1 9.73 -15.11 -14.62
N MET A 2 8.77 -16.01 -14.36
CA MET A 2 7.38 -15.88 -14.84
C MET A 2 6.66 -14.59 -14.36
N LYS A 3 7.04 -14.02 -13.21
CA LYS A 3 6.44 -12.77 -12.71
C LYS A 3 6.86 -11.54 -13.51
N LYS A 4 8.08 -11.51 -14.04
CA LYS A 4 8.57 -10.42 -14.90
C LYS A 4 7.90 -10.45 -16.27
N ILE A 5 7.67 -11.64 -16.83
CA ILE A 5 6.99 -11.82 -18.12
C ILE A 5 5.52 -11.38 -18.04
N LYS A 6 4.81 -11.68 -16.94
CA LYS A 6 3.42 -11.23 -16.74
C LYS A 6 3.30 -9.70 -16.62
N ARG A 7 4.26 -9.03 -15.94
CA ARG A 7 4.28 -7.57 -15.85
C ARG A 7 4.59 -6.89 -17.19
N PHE A 8 5.48 -7.49 -17.99
CA PHE A 8 5.80 -7.00 -19.33
C PHE A 8 4.61 -7.17 -20.29
N ALA A 9 3.91 -8.30 -20.22
CA ALA A 9 2.71 -8.53 -21.02
C ALA A 9 1.58 -7.56 -20.67
N LEU A 10 1.39 -7.25 -19.36
CA LEU A 10 0.38 -6.28 -18.92
C LEU A 10 0.69 -4.86 -19.38
N LEU A 11 1.96 -4.43 -19.35
CA LEU A 11 2.41 -3.14 -19.87
C LEU A 11 2.23 -3.03 -21.39
N LEU A 12 2.46 -4.11 -22.13
CA LEU A 12 2.27 -4.14 -23.58
C LEU A 12 0.79 -4.04 -23.98
N ILE A 13 -0.10 -4.67 -23.22
CA ILE A 13 -1.56 -4.59 -23.43
C ILE A 13 -2.06 -3.17 -23.11
N MET A 14 -1.58 -2.54 -22.06
CA MET A 14 -1.95 -1.15 -21.71
C MET A 14 -1.42 -0.14 -22.76
N ALA A 15 -0.23 -0.36 -23.31
CA ALA A 15 0.32 0.48 -24.36
C ALA A 15 -0.46 0.33 -25.69
N SER A 16 -0.91 -0.89 -26.04
CA SER A 16 -1.71 -1.12 -27.25
C SER A 16 -3.12 -0.53 -27.17
N LEU A 17 -3.72 -0.48 -25.96
CA LEU A 17 -5.01 0.17 -25.74
C LEU A 17 -4.91 1.70 -25.86
N ALA A 18 -3.84 2.31 -25.37
CA ALA A 18 -3.62 3.76 -25.48
C ALA A 18 -3.45 4.22 -26.93
N VAL A 19 -2.73 3.46 -27.76
CA VAL A 19 -2.55 3.77 -29.18
C VAL A 19 -3.86 3.66 -29.96
N ASN A 20 -4.71 2.70 -29.62
CA ASN A 20 -6.00 2.52 -30.30
C ASN A 20 -7.00 3.65 -29.99
N VAL A 21 -7.00 4.19 -28.80
CA VAL A 21 -7.85 5.33 -28.41
C VAL A 21 -7.39 6.60 -29.14
N GLN A 22 -6.09 6.82 -29.28
CA GLN A 22 -5.54 7.99 -29.97
C GLN A 22 -5.84 7.98 -31.49
N ALA A 23 -5.75 6.82 -32.13
CA ALA A 23 -6.10 6.64 -33.53
C ALA A 23 -7.60 6.88 -33.81
N GLN A 24 -8.48 6.49 -32.88
CA GLN A 24 -9.92 6.75 -33.00
C GLN A 24 -10.26 8.23 -32.80
N LEU A 25 -9.56 8.93 -31.90
CA LEU A 25 -9.73 10.38 -31.74
C LEU A 25 -9.28 11.16 -32.96
N GLU A 26 -8.15 10.83 -33.57
CA GLU A 26 -7.68 11.49 -34.81
C GLU A 26 -8.63 11.25 -35.97
N GLN A 27 -9.19 10.06 -36.14
CA GLN A 27 -10.19 9.78 -37.17
C GLN A 27 -11.51 10.54 -36.93
N ALA A 28 -11.94 10.67 -35.67
CA ALA A 28 -13.13 11.46 -35.32
C ALA A 28 -12.92 12.95 -35.61
N VAL A 29 -11.76 13.50 -35.24
CA VAL A 29 -11.40 14.89 -35.55
C VAL A 29 -11.26 15.14 -37.03
N LYS A 30 -10.61 14.25 -37.79
CA LYS A 30 -10.55 14.37 -39.27
C LYS A 30 -11.93 14.32 -39.94
N LYS A 31 -12.85 13.51 -39.37
CA LYS A 31 -14.22 13.44 -39.91
C LYS A 31 -15.03 14.69 -39.63
N ILE A 32 -14.73 15.43 -38.56
CA ILE A 32 -15.35 16.70 -38.22
C ILE A 32 -14.79 17.86 -39.07
N PHE A 33 -13.48 17.83 -39.41
CA PHE A 33 -12.83 18.89 -40.17
C PHE A 33 -12.75 18.63 -41.68
N ALA A 34 -13.12 17.46 -42.19
CA ALA A 34 -13.07 17.10 -43.62
C ALA A 34 -14.36 17.32 -44.42
N GLY A 35 -15.38 17.92 -43.85
CA GLY A 35 -16.55 18.39 -44.56
C GLY A 35 -16.76 19.87 -44.25
N ASP A 36 -16.62 20.80 -45.11
CA ASP A 36 -17.26 21.14 -46.31
C ASP A 36 -16.68 22.41 -46.91
N THR A 37 -16.44 22.39 -48.17
CA THR A 37 -16.39 23.58 -49.03
C THR A 37 -17.77 24.25 -49.00
N VAL A 38 -17.73 25.53 -48.65
CA VAL A 38 -18.86 26.45 -48.57
C VAL A 38 -19.63 26.47 -49.89
N ALA A 39 -20.79 25.83 -49.89
CA ALA A 39 -21.87 26.15 -50.84
C ALA A 39 -22.86 27.06 -50.07
N THR A 40 -22.91 28.31 -50.48
CA THR A 40 -23.89 29.31 -50.06
C THR A 40 -25.29 28.89 -50.49
N HIS A 41 -26.00 28.19 -49.61
CA HIS A 41 -27.45 28.04 -49.67
C HIS A 41 -28.11 28.85 -48.55
N PRO A 42 -29.28 29.48 -48.77
CA PRO A 42 -29.93 30.30 -47.77
C PRO A 42 -30.32 29.42 -46.57
N VAL A 43 -29.83 29.81 -45.40
CA VAL A 43 -30.12 29.18 -44.12
C VAL A 43 -31.58 29.33 -43.82
N SER A 44 -32.36 28.30 -44.13
CA SER A 44 -33.64 28.10 -43.46
C SER A 44 -33.36 27.61 -42.04
N LEU A 45 -33.58 28.48 -41.06
CA LEU A 45 -33.41 28.25 -39.63
C LEU A 45 -34.23 27.01 -39.19
N HIS A 46 -33.54 25.86 -39.08
CA HIS A 46 -33.99 24.71 -38.32
C HIS A 46 -33.76 24.94 -36.80
N ARG A 47 -34.32 26.03 -36.28
CA ARG A 47 -34.20 26.43 -34.88
C ARG A 47 -34.75 25.39 -33.89
N ASP A 48 -35.72 24.60 -34.36
CA ASP A 48 -36.42 23.62 -33.53
C ASP A 48 -35.61 22.31 -33.33
N SER A 49 -34.82 21.94 -34.33
CA SER A 49 -33.97 20.73 -34.21
C SER A 49 -32.74 20.93 -33.32
N ASP A 50 -32.20 22.14 -33.28
CA ASP A 50 -31.00 22.43 -32.47
C ASP A 50 -31.36 22.57 -30.97
N SER A 51 -32.56 23.12 -30.66
CA SER A 51 -33.02 23.19 -29.28
C SER A 51 -33.30 21.80 -28.68
N ALA A 52 -33.86 20.88 -29.44
CA ALA A 52 -34.08 19.49 -29.04
C ALA A 52 -32.75 18.74 -28.86
N ARG A 53 -31.72 19.00 -29.69
CA ARG A 53 -30.40 18.41 -29.53
C ARG A 53 -29.68 18.92 -28.27
N VAL A 54 -29.77 20.21 -27.99
CA VAL A 54 -29.20 20.81 -26.79
C VAL A 54 -29.90 20.24 -25.55
N ALA A 55 -31.21 20.12 -25.51
CA ALA A 55 -31.94 19.52 -24.42
C ALA A 55 -31.54 18.04 -24.16
N ASN A 56 -31.36 17.25 -25.21
CA ASN A 56 -30.92 15.87 -25.10
C ASN A 56 -29.46 15.77 -24.58
N LEU A 57 -28.57 16.65 -25.03
CA LEU A 57 -27.18 16.71 -24.53
C LEU A 57 -27.13 17.14 -23.06
N GLN A 58 -27.95 18.10 -22.66
CA GLN A 58 -28.06 18.51 -21.25
C GLN A 58 -28.56 17.35 -20.38
N LYS A 59 -29.58 16.64 -20.83
CA LYS A 59 -30.11 15.46 -20.11
C LYS A 59 -29.03 14.36 -19.96
N SER A 60 -28.30 14.04 -21.05
CA SER A 60 -27.24 13.04 -21.00
C SER A 60 -26.08 13.46 -20.09
N LEU A 61 -25.77 14.75 -20.03
CA LEU A 61 -24.75 15.30 -19.13
C LEU A 61 -25.18 15.19 -17.67
N GLU A 62 -26.45 15.48 -17.36
CA GLU A 62 -26.99 15.30 -16.00
C GLU A 62 -27.00 13.83 -15.56
N GLU A 63 -27.42 12.93 -16.45
CA GLU A 63 -27.35 11.49 -16.21
C GLU A 63 -25.94 11.01 -15.97
N ALA A 64 -24.96 11.48 -16.76
CA ALA A 64 -23.56 11.15 -16.55
C ALA A 64 -23.02 11.67 -15.22
N ARG A 65 -23.37 12.90 -14.83
CA ARG A 65 -22.98 13.47 -13.51
C ARG A 65 -23.60 12.70 -12.33
N LEU A 66 -24.86 12.29 -12.47
CA LEU A 66 -25.55 11.50 -11.46
C LEU A 66 -24.88 10.12 -11.29
N ASN A 67 -24.55 9.47 -12.41
CA ASN A 67 -23.85 8.19 -12.39
C ASN A 67 -22.45 8.31 -11.80
N GLU A 68 -21.72 9.38 -12.10
CA GLU A 68 -20.41 9.65 -11.49
C GLU A 68 -20.52 9.86 -9.97
N ALA A 69 -21.52 10.63 -9.52
CA ALA A 69 -21.78 10.84 -8.09
C ALA A 69 -22.12 9.53 -7.37
N ASN A 70 -22.96 8.69 -7.97
CA ASN A 70 -23.32 7.38 -7.42
C ASN A 70 -22.11 6.45 -7.33
N MET A 71 -21.28 6.37 -8.37
CA MET A 71 -20.04 5.58 -8.33
C MET A 71 -19.07 6.06 -7.25
N ARG A 72 -18.95 7.38 -7.04
CA ARG A 72 -18.12 7.93 -5.96
C ARG A 72 -18.64 7.53 -4.59
N MET A 73 -19.94 7.58 -4.38
CA MET A 73 -20.56 7.14 -3.11
C MET A 73 -20.35 5.65 -2.86
N GLU A 74 -20.52 4.81 -3.88
CA GLU A 74 -20.28 3.36 -3.76
C GLU A 74 -18.82 3.04 -3.42
N MET A 75 -17.87 3.71 -4.07
CA MET A 75 -16.44 3.55 -3.77
C MET A 75 -16.13 3.97 -2.33
N GLU A 76 -16.68 5.08 -1.85
CA GLU A 76 -16.44 5.54 -0.47
C GLU A 76 -17.08 4.59 0.55
N GLN A 77 -18.28 4.09 0.29
CA GLN A 77 -18.90 3.06 1.14
C GLN A 77 -18.05 1.78 1.21
N MET A 78 -17.54 1.33 0.07
CA MET A 78 -16.68 0.14 0.00
C MET A 78 -15.37 0.36 0.77
N ARG A 79 -14.79 1.56 0.65
CA ARG A 79 -13.60 1.97 1.41
C ARG A 79 -13.85 1.96 2.92
N LEU A 80 -14.97 2.54 3.36
CA LEU A 80 -15.36 2.56 4.77
C LEU A 80 -15.61 1.15 5.32
N GLN A 81 -16.22 0.26 4.51
CA GLN A 81 -16.42 -1.14 4.89
C GLN A 81 -15.08 -1.88 5.04
N MET A 82 -14.12 -1.66 4.14
CA MET A 82 -12.78 -2.25 4.26
C MET A 82 -12.07 -1.78 5.54
N LEU A 83 -12.07 -0.47 5.80
CA LEU A 83 -11.45 0.09 6.99
C LEU A 83 -12.10 -0.42 8.28
N SER A 84 -13.43 -0.54 8.31
CA SER A 84 -14.13 -1.08 9.47
C SER A 84 -13.83 -2.57 9.70
N ALA A 85 -13.78 -3.37 8.64
CA ALA A 85 -13.46 -4.79 8.71
C ALA A 85 -12.03 -5.02 9.24
N ASP A 86 -11.07 -4.22 8.79
CA ASP A 86 -9.68 -4.30 9.27
C ASP A 86 -9.55 -3.84 10.72
N SER A 87 -10.28 -2.80 11.12
CA SER A 87 -10.33 -2.35 12.51
C SER A 87 -10.92 -3.41 13.45
N VAL A 88 -11.99 -4.11 13.02
CA VAL A 88 -12.58 -5.22 13.79
C VAL A 88 -11.60 -6.38 13.92
N LYS A 89 -10.94 -6.78 12.84
CA LYS A 89 -9.91 -7.84 12.87
C LYS A 89 -8.77 -7.48 13.82
N PHE A 90 -8.29 -6.24 13.74
CA PHE A 90 -7.21 -5.76 14.60
C PHE A 90 -7.61 -5.78 16.08
N SER A 91 -8.83 -5.32 16.42
CA SER A 91 -9.33 -5.34 17.80
C SER A 91 -9.50 -6.77 18.34
N GLN A 92 -9.99 -7.70 17.52
CA GLN A 92 -10.09 -9.11 17.89
C GLN A 92 -8.70 -9.75 18.11
N GLN A 93 -7.73 -9.46 17.26
CA GLN A 93 -6.35 -9.93 17.43
C GLN A 93 -5.75 -9.38 18.72
N ARG A 94 -5.97 -8.12 19.03
CA ARG A 94 -5.49 -7.49 20.27
C ARG A 94 -6.08 -8.16 21.50
N GLN A 95 -7.40 -8.35 21.55
CA GLN A 95 -8.07 -9.07 22.67
C GLN A 95 -7.52 -10.48 22.85
N ARG A 96 -7.30 -11.21 21.75
CA ARG A 96 -6.73 -12.55 21.79
C ARG A 96 -5.30 -12.55 22.36
N ILE A 97 -4.47 -11.60 21.95
CA ILE A 97 -3.11 -11.47 22.44
C ILE A 97 -3.12 -11.08 23.93
N ASP A 98 -3.97 -10.16 24.34
CA ASP A 98 -4.10 -9.75 25.74
C ASP A 98 -4.47 -10.94 26.66
N SER A 99 -5.34 -11.84 26.17
CA SER A 99 -5.65 -13.08 26.87
C SER A 99 -4.47 -14.05 26.93
N LEU A 100 -3.65 -14.12 25.88
CA LEU A 100 -2.51 -15.02 25.80
C LEU A 100 -1.28 -14.54 26.58
N ARG A 101 -1.13 -13.22 26.76
CA ARG A 101 0.01 -12.63 27.50
C ARG A 101 0.19 -13.21 28.89
N GLN A 102 -0.92 -13.55 29.55
CA GLN A 102 -0.87 -14.11 30.90
C GLN A 102 -0.22 -15.51 30.97
N PHE A 103 -0.24 -16.25 29.86
CA PHE A 103 0.20 -17.63 29.80
C PHE A 103 1.43 -17.84 28.91
N THR A 104 1.80 -16.87 28.09
CA THR A 104 2.89 -16.99 27.13
C THR A 104 4.14 -16.28 27.65
N LYS A 105 5.20 -17.04 27.85
CA LYS A 105 6.52 -16.48 28.17
C LYS A 105 7.23 -16.10 26.87
N GLY A 106 7.68 -14.85 26.79
CA GLY A 106 8.54 -14.41 25.70
C GLY A 106 9.90 -15.11 25.72
N ILE A 107 10.53 -15.23 24.59
CA ILE A 107 11.89 -15.75 24.45
C ILE A 107 12.86 -14.57 24.58
N PRO A 108 13.79 -14.61 25.58
CA PRO A 108 14.72 -13.51 25.78
C PRO A 108 15.73 -13.42 24.65
N VAL A 109 15.98 -12.21 24.19
CA VAL A 109 17.14 -11.87 23.37
C VAL A 109 18.26 -11.52 24.34
N VAL A 110 19.31 -12.31 24.30
CA VAL A 110 20.46 -12.16 25.21
C VAL A 110 21.69 -11.75 24.42
N ALA A 111 22.41 -10.75 24.90
CA ALA A 111 23.73 -10.37 24.41
C ALA A 111 24.66 -10.07 25.58
N GLU A 112 25.90 -10.57 25.53
CA GLU A 112 26.92 -10.44 26.58
C GLU A 112 26.47 -10.89 27.98
N GLY A 113 25.47 -11.77 28.06
CA GLY A 113 24.90 -12.29 29.29
C GLY A 113 23.67 -11.53 29.80
N ASP A 114 23.38 -10.38 29.25
CA ASP A 114 22.21 -9.58 29.64
C ASP A 114 21.01 -9.82 28.72
N THR A 115 19.81 -9.83 29.32
CA THR A 115 18.55 -9.89 28.56
C THR A 115 18.14 -8.49 28.13
N LEU A 116 18.12 -8.26 26.81
CA LEU A 116 17.78 -6.95 26.26
C LEU A 116 16.26 -6.77 26.15
N PHE A 117 15.56 -7.77 25.60
CA PHE A 117 14.10 -7.76 25.42
C PHE A 117 13.58 -9.18 25.13
N TYR A 118 12.27 -9.31 24.91
CA TYR A 118 11.64 -10.59 24.64
C TYR A 118 10.99 -10.61 23.24
N LEU A 119 10.99 -11.77 22.58
CA LEU A 119 10.29 -12.03 21.34
C LEU A 119 9.22 -13.10 21.56
N PHE A 120 8.04 -12.87 20.97
CA PHE A 120 6.87 -13.75 21.13
C PHE A 120 6.45 -14.41 19.82
N THR A 121 6.82 -13.83 18.67
CA THR A 121 6.27 -14.18 17.37
C THR A 121 7.28 -14.89 16.47
N LYS A 122 6.77 -15.75 15.60
CA LYS A 122 7.54 -16.35 14.50
C LYS A 122 7.54 -15.42 13.29
N ARG A 123 8.59 -15.46 12.47
CA ARG A 123 8.67 -14.71 11.22
C ARG A 123 9.43 -15.49 10.14
N GLY A 124 8.86 -15.55 8.91
CA GLY A 124 9.58 -16.08 7.76
C GLY A 124 10.11 -17.51 7.90
N GLY A 125 9.44 -18.35 8.67
CA GLY A 125 9.90 -19.72 8.99
C GLY A 125 10.76 -19.83 10.24
N TYR A 126 11.23 -18.71 10.80
CA TYR A 126 11.99 -18.70 12.06
C TYR A 126 11.07 -18.66 13.27
N THR A 127 11.34 -19.54 14.23
CA THR A 127 10.68 -19.52 15.55
C THR A 127 11.13 -18.31 16.36
N PRO A 128 10.38 -17.90 17.42
CA PRO A 128 10.82 -16.84 18.32
C PRO A 128 12.20 -17.12 18.92
N GLN A 129 12.51 -18.38 19.18
CA GLN A 129 13.78 -18.82 19.73
C GLN A 129 14.93 -18.62 18.75
N GLN A 130 14.75 -19.00 17.49
CA GLN A 130 15.75 -18.77 16.44
C GLN A 130 15.94 -17.28 16.18
N ARG A 131 14.86 -16.50 16.17
CA ARG A 131 14.94 -15.04 16.03
C ARG A 131 15.75 -14.41 17.16
N ALA A 132 15.46 -14.81 18.41
CA ALA A 132 16.18 -14.31 19.58
C ALA A 132 17.69 -14.64 19.52
N GLN A 133 18.04 -15.87 19.18
CA GLN A 133 19.43 -16.28 19.01
C GLN A 133 20.15 -15.52 17.90
N MET A 134 19.51 -15.37 16.73
CA MET A 134 20.10 -14.64 15.62
C MET A 134 20.32 -13.16 15.95
N THR A 135 19.34 -12.54 16.60
CA THR A 135 19.41 -11.14 17.03
C THR A 135 20.51 -10.95 18.08
N GLY A 136 20.56 -11.78 19.13
CA GLY A 136 21.61 -11.73 20.15
C GLY A 136 23.00 -11.88 19.55
N ALA A 137 23.20 -12.90 18.71
CA ALA A 137 24.47 -13.12 18.04
C ALA A 137 24.86 -11.94 17.11
N ALA A 138 23.89 -11.31 16.43
CA ALA A 138 24.15 -10.15 15.58
C ALA A 138 24.57 -8.92 16.41
N ILE A 139 23.95 -8.71 17.57
CA ILE A 139 24.30 -7.62 18.49
C ILE A 139 25.69 -7.85 19.09
N GLU A 140 25.97 -9.07 19.58
CA GLU A 140 27.29 -9.43 20.11
C GLU A 140 28.43 -9.27 19.06
N GLU A 141 28.15 -9.67 17.81
CA GLU A 141 29.14 -9.49 16.73
C GLU A 141 29.49 -8.02 16.49
N ILE A 142 28.46 -7.15 16.61
CA ILE A 142 28.67 -5.71 16.44
C ILE A 142 29.36 -5.13 17.66
N GLY A 143 28.97 -5.53 18.88
CA GLY A 143 29.57 -5.09 20.13
C GLY A 143 31.08 -5.34 20.20
N LYS A 144 31.57 -6.39 19.54
CA LYS A 144 33.00 -6.70 19.45
C LYS A 144 33.79 -5.77 18.51
N ARG A 145 33.12 -4.87 17.76
CA ARG A 145 33.80 -3.94 16.86
C ARG A 145 34.29 -2.72 17.63
N PHE A 146 35.58 -2.46 17.55
CA PHE A 146 36.28 -1.41 18.32
C PHE A 146 35.76 0.02 18.11
N ASN A 147 35.00 0.28 17.04
CA ASN A 147 34.48 1.60 16.68
C ASN A 147 32.95 1.63 16.66
N LEU A 148 32.31 0.97 17.62
CA LEU A 148 30.86 1.01 17.75
C LEU A 148 30.40 2.44 18.05
N ARG A 149 29.53 2.97 17.19
CA ARG A 149 28.81 4.21 17.47
C ARG A 149 27.34 3.86 17.68
N PRO A 150 26.76 4.13 18.86
CA PRO A 150 25.35 3.86 19.12
C PRO A 150 24.43 4.51 18.09
N ASP A 151 24.79 5.70 17.61
CA ASP A 151 24.03 6.46 16.59
C ASP A 151 24.04 5.80 15.18
N SER A 152 24.75 4.68 15.01
CA SER A 152 24.85 3.99 13.72
C SER A 152 23.77 2.95 13.52
N VAL A 153 22.91 2.71 14.50
CA VAL A 153 21.71 1.87 14.34
C VAL A 153 20.61 2.72 13.73
N SER A 154 20.20 2.36 12.53
CA SER A 154 19.10 3.00 11.81
C SER A 154 17.86 2.10 11.76
N ILE A 155 16.70 2.71 11.56
CA ILE A 155 15.45 1.99 11.35
C ILE A 155 15.06 2.17 9.89
N ASP A 156 14.85 1.06 9.19
CA ASP A 156 14.29 1.04 7.84
C ASP A 156 12.85 0.54 7.91
N HIS A 157 11.91 1.40 7.51
CA HIS A 157 10.48 1.13 7.54
C HIS A 157 10.00 0.68 6.17
N SER A 158 9.35 -0.49 6.13
CA SER A 158 8.57 -0.95 4.98
C SER A 158 7.10 -1.13 5.37
N ASP A 159 6.24 -1.44 4.40
CA ASP A 159 4.79 -1.64 4.63
C ASP A 159 4.50 -2.71 5.68
N ILE A 160 5.30 -3.75 5.75
CA ILE A 160 5.05 -4.93 6.58
C ILE A 160 6.04 -5.15 7.73
N VAL A 161 7.19 -4.47 7.72
CA VAL A 161 8.22 -4.62 8.74
C VAL A 161 8.97 -3.33 9.00
N SER A 162 9.57 -3.24 10.19
CA SER A 162 10.57 -2.24 10.54
C SER A 162 11.85 -2.97 10.90
N ASP A 163 12.89 -2.76 10.11
CA ASP A 163 14.19 -3.41 10.27
C ASP A 163 15.16 -2.49 11.01
N LEU A 164 15.69 -2.95 12.15
CA LEU A 164 16.79 -2.30 12.81
C LEU A 164 18.09 -2.72 12.12
N MET A 165 18.84 -1.77 11.65
CA MET A 165 20.02 -2.00 10.83
C MET A 165 21.26 -1.33 11.42
N TYR A 166 22.39 -2.03 11.30
CA TYR A 166 23.71 -1.45 11.53
C TYR A 166 24.49 -1.48 10.21
N GLY A 167 24.63 -0.32 9.58
CA GLY A 167 25.12 -0.26 8.20
C GLY A 167 24.20 -1.04 7.26
N ASN A 168 24.74 -2.05 6.59
CA ASN A 168 23.97 -2.92 5.68
C ASN A 168 23.49 -4.23 6.33
N LYS A 169 23.70 -4.41 7.65
CA LYS A 169 23.34 -5.62 8.36
C LYS A 169 22.04 -5.43 9.13
N VAL A 170 21.05 -6.28 8.87
CA VAL A 170 19.80 -6.33 9.66
C VAL A 170 20.10 -7.01 11.00
N LEU A 171 19.78 -6.32 12.11
CA LEU A 171 19.91 -6.83 13.47
C LEU A 171 18.62 -7.50 13.93
N LEU A 172 17.51 -6.83 13.71
CA LEU A 172 16.19 -7.24 14.14
C LEU A 172 15.15 -6.74 13.14
N SER A 173 14.22 -7.60 12.80
CA SER A 173 13.04 -7.22 12.02
C SER A 173 11.79 -7.31 12.88
N LEU A 174 11.07 -6.23 13.01
CA LEU A 174 9.85 -6.11 13.79
C LEU A 174 8.63 -6.11 12.89
N THR A 175 7.59 -6.83 13.31
CA THR A 175 6.30 -6.92 12.62
C THR A 175 5.20 -6.26 13.44
N ASP A 176 4.03 -6.02 12.83
CA ASP A 176 2.86 -5.54 13.56
C ASP A 176 2.40 -6.53 14.63
N GLN A 177 2.66 -7.83 14.46
CA GLN A 177 2.39 -8.83 15.49
C GLN A 177 3.32 -8.68 16.70
N ASP A 178 4.62 -8.37 16.48
CA ASP A 178 5.54 -8.10 17.59
C ASP A 178 5.06 -6.86 18.38
N ALA A 179 4.64 -5.82 17.69
CA ALA A 179 4.09 -4.60 18.28
C ALA A 179 2.79 -4.86 19.07
N LEU A 180 1.91 -5.70 18.54
CA LEU A 180 0.68 -6.13 19.26
C LEU A 180 1.00 -6.85 20.57
N TRP A 181 2.02 -7.70 20.61
CA TRP A 181 2.44 -8.38 21.84
C TRP A 181 2.97 -7.41 22.89
N GLU A 182 3.62 -6.34 22.50
CA GLU A 182 4.10 -5.28 23.39
C GLU A 182 3.01 -4.23 23.71
N GLY A 183 1.91 -4.20 22.94
CA GLY A 183 0.80 -3.28 23.13
C GLY A 183 1.07 -1.86 22.64
N VAL A 184 2.05 -1.69 21.76
CA VAL A 184 2.48 -0.41 21.19
C VAL A 184 2.39 -0.41 19.66
N SER A 185 2.65 0.71 19.01
CA SER A 185 2.80 0.74 17.55
C SER A 185 4.16 0.16 17.13
N ARG A 186 4.24 -0.36 15.90
CA ARG A 186 5.49 -0.90 15.35
C ARG A 186 6.62 0.14 15.34
N ASP A 187 6.30 1.39 15.04
CA ASP A 187 7.27 2.49 15.03
C ASP A 187 7.78 2.81 16.45
N SER A 188 6.88 2.80 17.43
CA SER A 188 7.26 3.00 18.83
C SER A 188 8.15 1.88 19.34
N LEU A 189 7.80 0.64 18.98
CA LEU A 189 8.61 -0.54 19.35
C LEU A 189 10.00 -0.48 18.70
N ALA A 190 10.09 -0.11 17.42
CA ALA A 190 11.35 0.00 16.72
C ALA A 190 12.28 1.05 17.37
N LYS A 191 11.74 2.21 17.73
CA LYS A 191 12.49 3.26 18.43
C LYS A 191 12.96 2.83 19.81
N GLU A 192 12.11 2.13 20.58
CA GLU A 192 12.48 1.60 21.88
C GLU A 192 13.62 0.58 21.75
N ARG A 193 13.52 -0.35 20.78
CA ARG A 193 14.57 -1.35 20.56
C ARG A 193 15.88 -0.77 19.98
N GLN A 194 15.82 0.37 19.34
CA GLN A 194 17.02 1.11 18.89
C GLN A 194 17.79 1.73 20.06
N GLN A 195 17.09 2.09 21.15
CA GLN A 195 17.67 2.75 22.31
C GLN A 195 18.23 1.78 23.35
N ASN A 196 17.79 0.53 23.33
CA ASN A 196 18.24 -0.54 24.22
C ASN A 196 19.46 -1.27 23.67
#